data_8c92c5307025ef000e15a89095d12998
#
_entry.id   8c92c5307025ef000e15a89095d12998
#
_cell.length_a   1.000
_cell.length_b   1.000
_cell.length_c   1.000
_cell.angle_alpha   90.00
_cell.angle_beta   90.00
_cell.angle_gamma   90.00
#
_symmetry.space_group_name_H-M   'P 1'
#
loop_
_entity.id
_entity.type
_entity.pdbx_description
1 polymer ?
#
loop_
_entity_poly.entity_id
_entity_poly.type
_entity_poly.pdbx_seq_one_letter_code
_entity_poly.pdbx_strand_id
1 'polypeptide(L)'
;MIRFRKSTSNDRQALLDLIEQGFASEGKQIDVAEGAEHRTLFSYLYSRPSWNPEWVQVAEDEGQIVAAAGYFPQSLSFEEVTIPVGAISPVVTLPGYRSQGLARKCLNQVMDNLAGQGVPLVFLWGLPFYYPKLGFVPVLPRYKTRILPTQLTDHSGVPELSGCLRECRFEDLHKIAELYQQNQHYYWLQPVRNLDWWGERYREIGTENAFIKEVPFPKKENLLVWENTLGEISGYLNYSSDYLNYIHRTNDEKVVISESAAQNIQCAESMIENFFRLLKPHQTLYIRGTPNHTVNTALYHLGGTHIDPSPLAGMFKVIDWPLLFTFLSPLLCRRVSGLQQTFRDEARYCWTVNNLSIELILKKRVVETFVTKATTIPTVDHNIILTRLIFGQYHHSDLEVFEKEQVEILQILFPPKYPFIWDANYLY
;
A
#
# COMPACT_ATOMS: atom_id res chain seq x y z
N MET A 1 -7.05 -17.47 32.47
CA MET A 1 -8.17 -17.47 31.46
C MET A 1 -7.94 -16.31 30.50
N ILE A 2 -7.89 -16.57 29.18
CA ILE A 2 -7.60 -15.53 28.17
C ILE A 2 -8.76 -14.53 28.09
N ARG A 3 -8.47 -13.27 28.36
CA ARG A 3 -9.38 -12.13 28.21
C ARG A 3 -9.03 -11.36 26.92
N PHE A 4 -10.05 -10.93 26.17
CA PHE A 4 -9.91 -10.08 25.00
C PHE A 4 -10.47 -8.69 25.28
N ARG A 5 -9.71 -7.65 24.94
CA ARG A 5 -10.10 -6.25 25.16
C ARG A 5 -9.38 -5.30 24.21
N LYS A 6 -9.87 -4.09 24.08
CA LYS A 6 -9.11 -2.99 23.49
C LYS A 6 -7.91 -2.66 24.37
N SER A 7 -6.81 -2.23 23.77
CA SER A 7 -5.69 -1.70 24.55
C SER A 7 -5.99 -0.30 25.08
N THR A 8 -5.21 0.12 26.05
CA THR A 8 -5.25 1.43 26.71
C THR A 8 -3.89 2.08 26.64
N SER A 9 -3.77 3.36 26.97
CA SER A 9 -2.47 4.06 27.04
C SER A 9 -1.47 3.38 27.98
N ASN A 10 -1.96 2.70 29.03
CA ASN A 10 -1.11 1.99 29.99
C ASN A 10 -0.48 0.71 29.39
N ASP A 11 -1.04 0.18 28.31
CA ASP A 11 -0.55 -1.04 27.68
C ASP A 11 0.63 -0.81 26.72
N ARG A 12 1.00 0.46 26.47
CA ARG A 12 2.01 0.82 25.45
C ARG A 12 3.31 0.02 25.62
N GLN A 13 3.85 -0.02 26.85
CA GLN A 13 5.11 -0.73 27.10
C GLN A 13 4.95 -2.24 26.89
N ALA A 14 3.88 -2.85 27.40
CA ALA A 14 3.59 -4.27 27.22
C ALA A 14 3.38 -4.66 25.76
N LEU A 15 2.78 -3.77 24.95
CA LEU A 15 2.65 -3.96 23.51
C LEU A 15 4.01 -3.93 22.81
N LEU A 16 4.90 -3.02 23.18
CA LEU A 16 6.25 -2.96 22.62
C LEU A 16 7.07 -4.20 22.98
N ASP A 17 6.96 -4.69 24.22
CA ASP A 17 7.62 -5.92 24.66
C ASP A 17 7.07 -7.16 23.92
N LEU A 18 5.76 -7.22 23.70
CA LEU A 18 5.11 -8.26 22.90
C LEU A 18 5.61 -8.25 21.44
N ILE A 19 5.70 -7.06 20.84
CA ILE A 19 6.15 -6.86 19.46
C ILE A 19 7.59 -7.33 19.31
N GLU A 20 8.49 -6.89 20.19
CA GLU A 20 9.90 -7.29 20.17
C GLU A 20 10.05 -8.82 20.25
N GLN A 21 9.43 -9.45 21.26
CA GLN A 21 9.52 -10.89 21.47
C GLN A 21 8.83 -11.69 20.36
N GLY A 22 7.70 -11.20 19.88
CA GLY A 22 6.92 -11.90 18.85
C GLY A 22 7.59 -11.88 17.49
N PHE A 23 8.18 -10.78 17.07
CA PHE A 23 8.90 -10.68 15.80
C PHE A 23 10.32 -11.26 15.86
N ALA A 24 11.02 -11.17 17.01
CA ALA A 24 12.32 -11.80 17.20
C ALA A 24 12.32 -13.33 16.96
N SER A 25 11.16 -13.96 17.03
CA SER A 25 11.00 -15.41 16.93
C SER A 25 10.17 -15.85 15.72
N GLU A 26 10.10 -15.02 14.69
CA GLU A 26 9.44 -15.37 13.44
C GLU A 26 10.30 -16.33 12.64
N GLY A 27 9.77 -17.54 12.36
CA GLY A 27 10.49 -18.59 11.65
C GLY A 27 11.21 -19.61 12.54
N LYS A 28 12.23 -20.31 11.97
CA LYS A 28 12.98 -21.37 12.64
C LYS A 28 14.18 -20.88 13.46
N GLN A 29 14.58 -19.64 13.29
CA GLN A 29 15.68 -18.99 13.99
C GLN A 29 15.18 -17.78 14.76
N ILE A 30 15.72 -17.58 15.97
CA ILE A 30 15.48 -16.36 16.74
C ILE A 30 16.32 -15.24 16.14
N ASP A 31 15.69 -14.17 15.68
CA ASP A 31 16.34 -12.97 15.21
C ASP A 31 16.04 -11.80 16.17
N VAL A 32 16.93 -11.63 17.13
CA VAL A 32 16.81 -10.58 18.15
C VAL A 32 16.86 -9.17 17.51
N ALA A 33 17.65 -9.01 16.45
CA ALA A 33 17.74 -7.74 15.74
C ALA A 33 16.41 -7.36 15.10
N GLU A 34 15.72 -8.30 14.43
CA GLU A 34 14.42 -8.07 13.83
C GLU A 34 13.37 -7.65 14.87
N GLY A 35 13.36 -8.30 16.04
CA GLY A 35 12.48 -7.92 17.14
C GLY A 35 12.72 -6.49 17.64
N ALA A 36 13.98 -6.12 17.86
CA ALA A 36 14.39 -4.79 18.30
C ALA A 36 14.00 -3.70 17.29
N GLU A 37 14.16 -4.00 16.03
CA GLU A 37 13.78 -3.11 14.92
C GLU A 37 12.27 -2.86 14.88
N HIS A 38 11.45 -3.90 14.97
CA HIS A 38 10.00 -3.75 15.06
C HIS A 38 9.59 -2.96 16.30
N ARG A 39 10.21 -3.22 17.45
CA ARG A 39 9.99 -2.46 18.67
C ARG A 39 10.24 -0.96 18.43
N THR A 40 11.35 -0.61 17.80
CA THR A 40 11.74 0.77 17.52
C THR A 40 10.72 1.43 16.60
N LEU A 41 10.31 0.77 15.52
CA LEU A 41 9.27 1.23 14.62
C LEU A 41 7.95 1.53 15.36
N PHE A 42 7.45 0.56 16.14
CA PHE A 42 6.19 0.75 16.85
C PHE A 42 6.29 1.72 18.02
N SER A 43 7.46 1.85 18.65
CA SER A 43 7.69 2.90 19.66
C SER A 43 7.48 4.28 19.07
N TYR A 44 7.99 4.50 17.86
CA TYR A 44 7.79 5.74 17.10
C TYR A 44 6.29 5.92 16.72
N LEU A 45 5.67 4.91 16.08
CA LEU A 45 4.27 5.00 15.67
C LEU A 45 3.31 5.27 16.85
N TYR A 46 3.54 4.62 17.98
CA TYR A 46 2.75 4.78 19.20
C TYR A 46 3.09 6.06 19.99
N SER A 47 4.12 6.81 19.60
CA SER A 47 4.42 8.13 20.16
C SER A 47 3.70 9.28 19.47
N ARG A 48 3.10 9.04 18.32
CA ARG A 48 2.39 10.07 17.55
C ARG A 48 1.18 10.60 18.30
N PRO A 49 0.93 11.91 18.25
CA PRO A 49 -0.29 12.49 18.85
C PRO A 49 -1.59 11.91 18.28
N SER A 50 -1.56 11.48 17.00
CA SER A 50 -2.70 10.87 16.32
C SER A 50 -2.95 9.41 16.71
N TRP A 51 -2.01 8.75 17.38
CA TRP A 51 -2.19 7.35 17.75
C TRP A 51 -3.24 7.17 18.84
N ASN A 52 -4.17 6.25 18.59
CA ASN A 52 -5.19 5.88 19.55
C ASN A 52 -4.96 4.43 20.02
N PRO A 53 -4.74 4.17 21.32
CA PRO A 53 -4.54 2.81 21.81
C PRO A 53 -5.72 1.88 21.52
N GLU A 54 -6.94 2.37 21.40
CA GLU A 54 -8.12 1.57 21.06
C GLU A 54 -8.08 0.95 19.65
N TRP A 55 -7.14 1.36 18.80
CA TRP A 55 -6.91 0.71 17.50
C TRP A 55 -6.29 -0.68 17.64
N VAL A 56 -5.82 -1.05 18.83
CA VAL A 56 -5.20 -2.36 19.08
C VAL A 56 -6.10 -3.21 19.96
N GLN A 57 -6.40 -4.43 19.51
CA GLN A 57 -7.05 -5.47 20.28
C GLN A 57 -6.00 -6.40 20.89
N VAL A 58 -6.12 -6.73 22.15
CA VAL A 58 -5.18 -7.56 22.89
C VAL A 58 -5.86 -8.81 23.47
N ALA A 59 -5.10 -9.89 23.55
CA ALA A 59 -5.39 -11.06 24.36
C ALA A 59 -4.49 -11.02 25.58
N GLU A 60 -5.08 -11.07 26.75
CA GLU A 60 -4.41 -11.00 28.06
C GLU A 60 -4.61 -12.29 28.83
N ASP A 61 -3.54 -12.84 29.38
CA ASP A 61 -3.57 -13.99 30.28
C ASP A 61 -2.85 -13.63 31.58
N GLU A 62 -3.56 -13.74 32.71
CA GLU A 62 -3.05 -13.43 34.06
C GLU A 62 -2.33 -12.05 34.14
N GLY A 63 -2.85 -11.04 33.45
CA GLY A 63 -2.30 -9.68 33.43
C GLY A 63 -1.17 -9.44 32.40
N GLN A 64 -0.75 -10.48 31.66
CA GLN A 64 0.22 -10.36 30.59
C GLN A 64 -0.48 -10.27 29.24
N ILE A 65 -0.09 -9.32 28.38
CA ILE A 65 -0.52 -9.29 26.98
C ILE A 65 0.26 -10.34 26.20
N VAL A 66 -0.44 -11.32 25.65
CA VAL A 66 0.15 -12.49 24.98
C VAL A 66 -0.09 -12.53 23.48
N ALA A 67 -1.06 -11.76 22.99
CA ALA A 67 -1.26 -11.55 21.55
C ALA A 67 -1.93 -10.19 21.32
N ALA A 68 -1.69 -9.64 20.12
CA ALA A 68 -2.32 -8.40 19.69
C ALA A 68 -2.55 -8.39 18.17
N ALA A 69 -3.58 -7.65 17.77
CA ALA A 69 -3.77 -7.19 16.40
C ALA A 69 -4.21 -5.72 16.44
N GLY A 70 -3.64 -4.91 15.53
CA GLY A 70 -3.97 -3.49 15.46
C GLY A 70 -4.16 -3.03 14.03
N TYR A 71 -4.51 -1.75 13.87
CA TYR A 71 -4.62 -1.09 12.58
C TYR A 71 -4.21 0.38 12.68
N PHE A 72 -3.90 0.96 11.54
CA PHE A 72 -3.78 2.39 11.34
C PHE A 72 -4.85 2.84 10.34
N PRO A 73 -5.70 3.82 10.68
CA PRO A 73 -6.71 4.31 9.76
C PRO A 73 -6.05 5.07 8.61
N GLN A 74 -6.51 4.80 7.39
CA GLN A 74 -6.08 5.49 6.18
C GLN A 74 -7.26 5.74 5.26
N SER A 75 -7.04 6.55 4.24
CA SER A 75 -7.96 6.71 3.11
C SER A 75 -7.19 6.45 1.82
N LEU A 76 -7.75 5.60 0.95
CA LEU A 76 -7.17 5.33 -0.36
C LEU A 76 -8.03 5.94 -1.46
N SER A 77 -7.38 6.53 -2.46
CA SER A 77 -8.06 6.97 -3.67
C SER A 77 -8.21 5.83 -4.68
N PHE A 78 -9.40 5.67 -5.20
CA PHE A 78 -9.74 4.82 -6.35
C PHE A 78 -10.20 5.74 -7.46
N GLU A 79 -9.30 6.25 -8.27
CA GLU A 79 -9.54 7.38 -9.18
C GLU A 79 -10.15 8.58 -8.40
N GLU A 80 -11.38 8.99 -8.74
CA GLU A 80 -12.07 10.12 -8.08
C GLU A 80 -12.75 9.77 -6.75
N VAL A 81 -12.86 8.50 -6.39
CA VAL A 81 -13.50 8.12 -5.12
C VAL A 81 -12.46 7.84 -4.05
N THR A 82 -12.77 8.22 -2.83
CA THR A 82 -11.94 7.97 -1.65
C THR A 82 -12.63 6.97 -0.74
N ILE A 83 -11.92 5.93 -0.34
CA ILE A 83 -12.44 4.84 0.50
C ILE A 83 -11.64 4.78 1.79
N PRO A 84 -12.28 4.81 2.98
CA PRO A 84 -11.61 4.59 4.23
C PRO A 84 -11.16 3.14 4.35
N VAL A 85 -9.94 2.93 4.86
CA VAL A 85 -9.33 1.60 4.99
C VAL A 85 -8.59 1.45 6.31
N GLY A 86 -8.49 0.22 6.79
CA GLY A 86 -7.63 -0.12 7.92
C GLY A 86 -6.33 -0.79 7.45
N ALA A 87 -5.18 -0.15 7.64
CA ALA A 87 -3.87 -0.79 7.46
C ALA A 87 -3.58 -1.67 8.68
N ILE A 88 -3.70 -2.98 8.53
CA ILE A 88 -3.53 -3.94 9.64
C ILE A 88 -2.06 -4.07 10.03
N SER A 89 -1.75 -3.64 11.23
CA SER A 89 -0.43 -3.80 11.86
C SER A 89 -0.48 -3.31 13.33
N PRO A 90 0.21 -3.98 14.28
CA PRO A 90 0.83 -5.29 14.16
C PRO A 90 -0.17 -6.44 14.21
N VAL A 91 0.27 -7.64 13.85
CA VAL A 91 -0.43 -8.88 14.22
C VAL A 91 0.63 -9.81 14.82
N VAL A 92 0.56 -10.01 16.12
CA VAL A 92 1.64 -10.65 16.88
C VAL A 92 1.13 -11.56 17.99
N THR A 93 1.89 -12.63 18.29
CA THR A 93 1.60 -13.56 19.40
C THR A 93 2.92 -14.03 20.00
N LEU A 94 3.03 -14.05 21.32
CA LEU A 94 4.16 -14.62 22.02
C LEU A 94 4.38 -16.09 21.61
N PRO A 95 5.62 -16.54 21.46
CA PRO A 95 5.94 -17.90 20.98
C PRO A 95 5.18 -19.02 21.73
N GLY A 96 5.12 -18.95 23.04
CA GLY A 96 4.44 -19.94 23.88
C GLY A 96 2.91 -19.98 23.77
N TYR A 97 2.31 -18.96 23.13
CA TYR A 97 0.86 -18.83 22.95
C TYR A 97 0.42 -18.98 21.48
N ARG A 98 1.35 -19.36 20.58
CA ARG A 98 1.05 -19.58 19.15
C ARG A 98 0.16 -20.80 18.94
N SER A 99 -0.45 -20.88 17.76
CA SER A 99 -1.35 -21.98 17.33
C SER A 99 -2.66 -22.11 18.14
N GLN A 100 -2.93 -21.19 19.07
CA GLN A 100 -4.17 -21.14 19.85
C GLN A 100 -5.25 -20.22 19.24
N GLY A 101 -4.97 -19.61 18.08
CA GLY A 101 -5.91 -18.75 17.38
C GLY A 101 -6.08 -17.33 17.99
N LEU A 102 -5.24 -16.93 18.93
CA LEU A 102 -5.38 -15.66 19.67
C LEU A 102 -5.28 -14.45 18.74
N ALA A 103 -4.22 -14.38 17.90
CA ALA A 103 -4.06 -13.30 16.94
C ALA A 103 -5.24 -13.22 15.96
N ARG A 104 -5.75 -14.37 15.48
CA ARG A 104 -6.94 -14.41 14.61
C ARG A 104 -8.17 -13.82 15.30
N LYS A 105 -8.36 -14.11 16.60
CA LYS A 105 -9.49 -13.58 17.35
C LYS A 105 -9.35 -12.07 17.58
N CYS A 106 -8.15 -11.57 17.91
CA CYS A 106 -7.88 -10.14 17.97
C CYS A 106 -8.12 -9.46 16.61
N LEU A 107 -7.64 -10.05 15.52
CA LEU A 107 -7.81 -9.51 14.17
C LEU A 107 -9.29 -9.45 13.74
N ASN A 108 -10.08 -10.47 14.07
CA ASN A 108 -11.52 -10.43 13.81
C ASN A 108 -12.20 -9.28 14.57
N GLN A 109 -11.88 -9.08 15.86
CA GLN A 109 -12.41 -7.95 16.63
C GLN A 109 -12.01 -6.59 16.06
N VAL A 110 -10.78 -6.47 15.53
CA VAL A 110 -10.34 -5.26 14.79
C VAL A 110 -11.22 -5.04 13.56
N MET A 111 -11.46 -6.07 12.77
CA MET A 111 -12.30 -5.97 11.56
C MET A 111 -13.76 -5.64 11.89
N ASP A 112 -14.32 -6.26 12.92
CA ASP A 112 -15.69 -5.97 13.40
C ASP A 112 -15.83 -4.51 13.87
N ASN A 113 -14.82 -4.00 14.60
CA ASN A 113 -14.80 -2.59 15.02
C ASN A 113 -14.70 -1.64 13.82
N LEU A 114 -13.85 -1.94 12.83
CA LEU A 114 -13.70 -1.13 11.63
C LEU A 114 -14.98 -1.10 10.78
N ALA A 115 -15.62 -2.25 10.59
CA ALA A 115 -16.91 -2.33 9.90
C ALA A 115 -17.98 -1.47 10.63
N GLY A 116 -18.03 -1.54 11.97
CA GLY A 116 -18.91 -0.68 12.79
C GLY A 116 -18.60 0.82 12.72
N GLN A 117 -17.40 1.20 12.26
CA GLN A 117 -16.99 2.59 12.03
C GLN A 117 -17.18 3.03 10.57
N GLY A 118 -17.76 2.22 9.72
CA GLY A 118 -17.96 2.55 8.31
C GLY A 118 -16.71 2.37 7.43
N VAL A 119 -15.83 1.47 7.81
CA VAL A 119 -14.63 1.10 7.02
C VAL A 119 -14.90 -0.20 6.27
N PRO A 120 -14.97 -0.21 4.93
CA PRO A 120 -15.31 -1.41 4.17
C PRO A 120 -14.13 -2.31 3.87
N LEU A 121 -12.91 -1.80 3.97
CA LEU A 121 -11.69 -2.48 3.51
C LEU A 121 -10.61 -2.51 4.59
N VAL A 122 -9.87 -3.61 4.64
CA VAL A 122 -8.61 -3.71 5.35
C VAL A 122 -7.52 -4.25 4.43
N PHE A 123 -6.27 -3.85 4.68
CA PHE A 123 -5.15 -4.38 3.94
C PHE A 123 -3.94 -4.61 4.85
N LEU A 124 -3.02 -5.46 4.41
CA LEU A 124 -1.77 -5.75 5.09
C LEU A 124 -0.69 -6.23 4.11
N TRP A 125 0.54 -6.18 4.57
CA TRP A 125 1.67 -6.92 4.01
C TRP A 125 2.01 -8.05 4.98
N GLY A 126 1.97 -9.30 4.52
CA GLY A 126 2.19 -10.40 5.47
C GLY A 126 2.36 -11.76 4.80
N LEU A 127 2.36 -12.80 5.62
CA LEU A 127 2.68 -14.17 5.23
C LEU A 127 1.68 -14.73 4.21
N PRO A 128 2.11 -15.09 2.99
CA PRO A 128 1.23 -15.49 1.90
C PRO A 128 0.51 -16.82 2.14
N PHE A 129 0.96 -17.61 3.09
CA PHE A 129 0.34 -18.89 3.45
C PHE A 129 -0.59 -18.80 4.68
N TYR A 130 -0.65 -17.65 5.36
CA TYR A 130 -1.45 -17.43 6.56
C TYR A 130 -2.72 -16.60 6.28
N TYR A 131 -2.55 -15.38 5.78
CA TYR A 131 -3.65 -14.44 5.61
C TYR A 131 -4.69 -14.83 4.57
N PRO A 132 -4.38 -15.53 3.46
CA PRO A 132 -5.42 -16.03 2.56
C PRO A 132 -6.42 -16.96 3.24
N LYS A 133 -5.99 -17.75 4.25
CA LYS A 133 -6.89 -18.59 5.05
C LYS A 133 -7.87 -17.78 5.92
N LEU A 134 -7.61 -16.49 6.08
CA LEU A 134 -8.47 -15.53 6.79
C LEU A 134 -9.30 -14.67 5.83
N GLY A 135 -9.31 -14.99 4.53
CA GLY A 135 -10.07 -14.30 3.50
C GLY A 135 -9.39 -13.06 2.91
N PHE A 136 -8.10 -12.84 3.17
CA PHE A 136 -7.31 -11.83 2.48
C PHE A 136 -6.91 -12.31 1.10
N VAL A 137 -7.00 -11.42 0.11
CA VAL A 137 -6.69 -11.71 -1.29
C VAL A 137 -5.43 -10.94 -1.70
N PRO A 138 -4.38 -11.61 -2.22
CA PRO A 138 -3.19 -10.93 -2.71
C PRO A 138 -3.50 -10.21 -4.01
N VAL A 139 -3.40 -8.86 -3.97
CA VAL A 139 -3.72 -7.96 -5.09
C VAL A 139 -2.78 -6.76 -5.19
N LEU A 140 -1.77 -6.63 -4.31
CA LEU A 140 -0.78 -5.56 -4.35
C LEU A 140 0.59 -6.14 -4.66
N PRO A 141 0.96 -6.33 -5.94
CA PRO A 141 2.30 -6.75 -6.30
C PRO A 141 3.33 -5.66 -5.97
N ARG A 142 4.55 -6.08 -5.68
CA ARG A 142 5.67 -5.16 -5.47
C ARG A 142 6.41 -4.93 -6.77
N TYR A 143 6.06 -3.88 -7.47
CA TYR A 143 6.76 -3.47 -8.69
C TYR A 143 8.09 -2.78 -8.37
N LYS A 144 9.13 -3.11 -9.10
CA LYS A 144 10.42 -2.44 -9.05
C LYS A 144 11.14 -2.52 -10.39
N THR A 145 11.88 -1.47 -10.69
CA THR A 145 12.78 -1.40 -11.85
C THR A 145 14.20 -1.26 -11.35
N ARG A 146 15.16 -1.90 -12.01
CA ARG A 146 16.57 -1.89 -11.65
C ARG A 146 17.40 -1.33 -12.78
N ILE A 147 18.45 -0.58 -12.44
CA ILE A 147 19.51 -0.21 -13.35
C ILE A 147 20.88 -0.25 -12.66
N LEU A 148 21.88 -0.72 -13.37
CA LEU A 148 23.28 -0.63 -12.97
C LEU A 148 23.89 0.65 -13.55
N PRO A 149 24.82 1.33 -12.85
CA PRO A 149 25.50 2.51 -13.39
C PRO A 149 26.16 2.25 -14.75
N THR A 150 26.64 1.02 -14.99
CA THR A 150 27.25 0.60 -16.26
C THR A 150 26.25 0.40 -17.40
N GLN A 151 24.95 0.42 -17.12
CA GLN A 151 23.88 0.26 -18.13
C GLN A 151 23.33 1.60 -18.60
N LEU A 152 23.74 2.71 -17.98
CA LEU A 152 23.38 4.03 -18.47
C LEU A 152 23.88 4.16 -19.92
N THR A 153 22.94 4.17 -20.83
CA THR A 153 23.23 4.44 -22.24
C THR A 153 23.56 5.92 -22.36
N ASP A 154 24.63 6.21 -23.11
CA ASP A 154 25.05 7.60 -23.37
C ASP A 154 24.00 8.25 -24.29
N HIS A 155 23.01 8.90 -23.66
CA HIS A 155 21.92 9.58 -24.37
C HIS A 155 22.34 10.98 -24.84
N SER A 156 23.40 11.05 -25.63
CA SER A 156 23.92 12.28 -26.22
C SER A 156 22.95 13.04 -27.16
N GLY A 157 21.68 12.64 -27.22
CA GLY A 157 20.67 13.24 -28.08
C GLY A 157 19.45 13.83 -27.37
N VAL A 158 19.27 13.61 -26.06
CA VAL A 158 18.19 14.24 -25.30
C VAL A 158 18.71 15.55 -24.73
N PRO A 159 18.05 16.71 -24.96
CA PRO A 159 18.45 17.96 -24.32
C PRO A 159 18.38 17.77 -22.81
N GLU A 160 19.53 17.80 -22.14
CA GLU A 160 19.59 17.77 -20.68
C GLU A 160 18.79 19.02 -20.18
N LEU A 161 17.70 18.78 -19.45
CA LEU A 161 17.01 19.87 -18.81
C LEU A 161 17.95 20.47 -17.77
N SER A 162 18.28 21.73 -17.94
CA SER A 162 19.13 22.45 -17.01
C SER A 162 18.45 22.54 -15.64
N GLY A 163 19.07 22.00 -14.61
CA GLY A 163 18.55 21.96 -13.25
C GLY A 163 19.49 21.22 -12.32
N CYS A 164 19.08 21.05 -11.07
CA CYS A 164 19.83 20.32 -10.09
C CYS A 164 18.95 19.56 -9.09
N LEU A 165 19.48 18.48 -8.56
CA LEU A 165 18.93 17.83 -7.36
C LEU A 165 19.47 18.54 -6.13
N ARG A 166 18.58 18.91 -5.23
CA ARG A 166 18.91 19.43 -3.91
C ARG A 166 18.02 18.86 -2.84
N GLU A 167 18.43 18.98 -1.60
CA GLU A 167 17.59 18.62 -0.45
C GLU A 167 16.28 19.43 -0.46
N CYS A 168 15.20 18.75 -0.07
CA CYS A 168 13.89 19.35 0.11
C CYS A 168 13.90 20.36 1.26
N ARG A 169 13.25 21.51 1.06
CA ARG A 169 12.98 22.49 2.09
C ARG A 169 11.49 22.45 2.47
N PHE A 170 11.17 23.05 3.63
CA PHE A 170 9.78 23.07 4.09
C PHE A 170 8.83 23.76 3.09
N GLU A 171 9.28 24.83 2.47
CA GLU A 171 8.55 25.59 1.45
C GLU A 171 8.27 24.80 0.17
N ASP A 172 9.03 23.74 -0.12
CA ASP A 172 8.84 22.89 -1.30
C ASP A 172 7.65 21.92 -1.16
N LEU A 173 7.17 21.69 0.07
CA LEU A 173 6.20 20.64 0.37
C LEU A 173 4.88 20.81 -0.37
N HIS A 174 4.43 22.03 -0.61
CA HIS A 174 3.21 22.27 -1.39
C HIS A 174 3.39 21.77 -2.82
N LYS A 175 4.58 21.95 -3.41
CA LYS A 175 4.87 21.49 -4.77
C LYS A 175 5.04 19.97 -4.84
N ILE A 176 5.66 19.38 -3.82
CA ILE A 176 5.72 17.90 -3.69
C ILE A 176 4.31 17.32 -3.60
N ALA A 177 3.43 17.91 -2.79
CA ALA A 177 2.04 17.48 -2.68
C ALA A 177 1.28 17.56 -4.01
N GLU A 178 1.48 18.64 -4.77
CA GLU A 178 0.91 18.78 -6.12
C GLU A 178 1.43 17.70 -7.07
N LEU A 179 2.75 17.46 -7.12
CA LEU A 179 3.37 16.46 -7.95
C LEU A 179 2.90 15.06 -7.57
N TYR A 180 2.79 14.76 -6.27
CA TYR A 180 2.21 13.51 -5.77
C TYR A 180 0.79 13.31 -6.29
N GLN A 181 -0.06 14.33 -6.17
CA GLN A 181 -1.44 14.28 -6.62
C GLN A 181 -1.55 14.16 -8.15
N GLN A 182 -0.74 14.90 -8.91
CA GLN A 182 -0.70 14.80 -10.37
C GLN A 182 -0.28 13.41 -10.85
N ASN A 183 0.58 12.72 -10.13
CA ASN A 183 1.04 11.37 -10.48
C ASN A 183 0.09 10.25 -9.99
N GLN A 184 -0.99 10.57 -9.25
CA GLN A 184 -1.95 9.56 -8.76
C GLN A 184 -2.60 8.74 -9.89
N HIS A 185 -2.77 9.30 -11.08
CA HIS A 185 -3.39 8.58 -12.20
C HIS A 185 -2.57 7.38 -12.71
N TYR A 186 -1.27 7.29 -12.38
CA TYR A 186 -0.45 6.11 -12.67
C TYR A 186 -0.72 4.93 -11.74
N TYR A 187 -1.38 5.19 -10.61
CA TYR A 187 -1.64 4.20 -9.58
C TYR A 187 -3.12 3.99 -9.39
N TRP A 188 -3.52 2.74 -9.20
CA TRP A 188 -4.91 2.41 -8.90
C TRP A 188 -5.31 2.73 -7.47
N LEU A 189 -4.35 2.70 -6.55
CA LEU A 189 -4.55 2.92 -5.13
C LEU A 189 -3.47 3.87 -4.61
N GLN A 190 -3.88 4.99 -4.02
CA GLN A 190 -2.93 5.88 -3.36
C GLN A 190 -3.46 6.35 -2.02
N PRO A 191 -2.62 6.37 -0.98
CA PRO A 191 -2.97 7.06 0.25
C PRO A 191 -3.30 8.52 -0.04
N VAL A 192 -4.42 8.99 0.48
CA VAL A 192 -4.80 10.40 0.39
C VAL A 192 -3.96 11.17 1.40
N ARG A 193 -3.22 12.15 0.92
CA ARG A 193 -2.33 12.99 1.73
C ARG A 193 -2.69 14.45 1.56
N ASN A 194 -2.90 15.14 2.67
CA ASN A 194 -3.07 16.60 2.70
C ASN A 194 -1.74 17.30 3.06
N LEU A 195 -1.73 18.61 3.04
CA LEU A 195 -0.53 19.40 3.37
C LEU A 195 -0.10 19.21 4.84
N ASP A 196 -1.05 18.99 5.75
CA ASP A 196 -0.72 18.73 7.16
C ASP A 196 0.06 17.44 7.30
N TRP A 197 -0.36 16.37 6.57
CA TRP A 197 0.37 15.11 6.49
C TRP A 197 1.82 15.32 6.02
N TRP A 198 2.02 16.09 4.93
CA TRP A 198 3.35 16.40 4.43
C TRP A 198 4.18 17.23 5.43
N GLY A 199 3.55 18.20 6.08
CA GLY A 199 4.19 19.06 7.09
C GLY A 199 4.60 18.29 8.34
N GLU A 200 3.75 17.39 8.85
CA GLU A 200 4.09 16.50 9.98
C GLU A 200 5.24 15.58 9.59
N ARG A 201 5.15 14.96 8.42
CA ARG A 201 6.17 14.05 7.90
C ARG A 201 7.53 14.71 7.76
N TYR A 202 7.58 15.93 7.22
CA TYR A 202 8.81 16.68 7.06
C TYR A 202 9.44 17.04 8.43
N ARG A 203 8.63 17.42 9.41
CA ARG A 203 9.12 17.72 10.78
C ARG A 203 9.65 16.46 11.47
N GLU A 204 8.98 15.32 11.28
CA GLU A 204 9.42 14.04 11.80
C GLU A 204 10.80 13.63 11.25
N ILE A 205 11.01 13.85 9.93
CA ILE A 205 12.29 13.58 9.26
C ILE A 205 13.43 14.46 9.82
N GLY A 206 13.13 15.65 10.31
CA GLY A 206 14.12 16.64 10.77
C GLY A 206 14.40 16.64 12.28
N THR A 207 13.69 15.87 13.09
CA THR A 207 13.92 15.85 14.53
C THR A 207 15.11 14.95 14.88
N GLU A 208 16.06 15.48 15.67
CA GLU A 208 17.16 14.71 16.30
C GLU A 208 16.66 13.72 17.37
N ASN A 209 15.43 13.22 17.26
CA ASN A 209 14.96 12.20 18.15
C ASN A 209 15.87 10.97 18.00
N ALA A 210 16.61 10.64 19.06
CA ALA A 210 17.56 9.53 19.08
C ALA A 210 16.90 8.19 18.66
N PHE A 211 15.56 8.09 18.80
CA PHE A 211 14.76 6.98 18.33
C PHE A 211 14.68 6.88 16.79
N ILE A 212 14.78 7.99 16.06
CA ILE A 212 14.70 8.01 14.59
C ILE A 212 16.06 7.64 13.95
N LYS A 213 17.17 7.75 14.67
CA LYS A 213 18.50 7.38 14.16
C LYS A 213 18.65 5.89 13.86
N GLU A 214 17.86 5.05 14.51
CA GLU A 214 17.91 3.58 14.38
C GLU A 214 16.80 3.01 13.50
N VAL A 215 15.80 3.82 13.12
CA VAL A 215 14.71 3.37 12.22
C VAL A 215 15.04 3.80 10.81
N PRO A 216 14.90 2.93 9.81
CA PRO A 216 15.19 3.23 8.40
C PRO A 216 14.10 4.11 7.77
N PHE A 217 13.71 5.20 8.45
CA PHE A 217 12.86 6.22 7.86
C PHE A 217 13.68 7.11 6.93
N PRO A 218 13.04 7.65 5.88
CA PRO A 218 13.71 8.60 5.03
C PRO A 218 14.24 9.75 5.90
N LYS A 219 15.56 9.86 5.97
CA LYS A 219 16.21 11.01 6.57
C LYS A 219 15.88 12.23 5.70
N LYS A 220 15.91 13.43 6.28
CA LYS A 220 15.65 14.67 5.55
C LYS A 220 16.53 14.79 4.30
N GLU A 221 17.80 14.42 4.42
CA GLU A 221 18.78 14.37 3.36
C GLU A 221 18.44 13.41 2.21
N ASN A 222 17.48 12.52 2.42
CA ASN A 222 17.04 11.52 1.45
C ASN A 222 15.81 11.95 0.64
N LEU A 223 15.19 13.07 0.99
CA LEU A 223 14.12 13.68 0.21
C LEU A 223 14.71 14.80 -0.66
N LEU A 224 14.89 14.50 -1.93
CA LEU A 224 15.46 15.43 -2.90
C LEU A 224 14.38 15.97 -3.83
N VAL A 225 14.53 17.22 -4.25
CA VAL A 225 13.71 17.86 -5.27
C VAL A 225 14.53 18.18 -6.50
N TRP A 226 13.92 18.08 -7.67
CA TRP A 226 14.49 18.56 -8.93
C TRP A 226 14.03 19.99 -9.16
N GLU A 227 14.99 20.91 -9.10
CA GLU A 227 14.78 22.34 -9.34
C GLU A 227 15.36 22.73 -10.70
N ASN A 228 14.56 23.33 -11.56
CA ASN A 228 15.02 23.84 -12.83
C ASN A 228 15.78 25.18 -12.68
N THR A 229 16.36 25.70 -13.76
CA THR A 229 17.11 26.95 -13.74
C THR A 229 16.28 28.21 -13.40
N LEU A 230 14.96 28.10 -13.42
CA LEU A 230 14.03 29.15 -13.02
C LEU A 230 13.66 29.09 -11.53
N GLY A 231 14.20 28.10 -10.79
CA GLY A 231 13.86 27.86 -9.38
C GLY A 231 12.54 27.12 -9.17
N GLU A 232 11.98 26.50 -10.22
CA GLU A 232 10.73 25.76 -10.12
C GLU A 232 10.97 24.29 -9.83
N ILE A 233 10.21 23.73 -8.90
CA ILE A 233 10.24 22.30 -8.58
C ILE A 233 9.35 21.54 -9.56
N SER A 234 9.94 20.60 -10.30
CA SER A 234 9.24 19.79 -11.30
C SER A 234 9.36 18.28 -11.09
N GLY A 235 10.07 17.85 -10.02
CA GLY A 235 10.17 16.47 -9.60
C GLY A 235 10.66 16.33 -8.17
N TYR A 236 10.48 15.15 -7.60
CA TYR A 236 11.08 14.77 -6.33
C TYR A 236 11.36 13.27 -6.29
N LEU A 237 12.27 12.89 -5.42
CA LEU A 237 12.53 11.49 -5.08
C LEU A 237 12.87 11.36 -3.59
N ASN A 238 12.41 10.26 -3.01
CA ASN A 238 12.76 9.83 -1.68
C ASN A 238 13.53 8.51 -1.80
N TYR A 239 14.78 8.49 -1.32
CA TYR A 239 15.64 7.32 -1.44
C TYR A 239 16.18 6.85 -0.09
N SER A 240 16.63 5.62 -0.03
CA SER A 240 17.30 5.06 1.14
C SER A 240 18.28 3.98 0.71
N SER A 241 19.49 4.02 1.27
CA SER A 241 20.44 2.92 1.23
C SER A 241 20.19 1.92 2.38
N ASP A 242 19.65 2.39 3.49
CA ASP A 242 19.53 1.62 4.73
C ASP A 242 18.22 0.84 4.84
N TYR A 243 17.13 1.34 4.24
CA TYR A 243 15.81 0.71 4.31
C TYR A 243 15.76 -0.72 3.77
N LEU A 244 16.57 -1.03 2.76
CA LEU A 244 16.68 -2.40 2.23
C LEU A 244 17.64 -3.26 3.03
N ASN A 245 18.63 -2.66 3.67
CA ASN A 245 19.52 -3.38 4.57
C ASN A 245 18.73 -3.95 5.76
N TYR A 246 17.72 -3.20 6.22
CA TYR A 246 16.79 -3.62 7.25
C TYR A 246 15.93 -4.85 6.85
N ILE A 247 15.23 -4.78 5.72
CA ILE A 247 14.30 -5.86 5.32
C ILE A 247 15.04 -7.08 4.74
N HIS A 248 16.20 -6.89 4.12
CA HIS A 248 16.89 -7.93 3.36
C HIS A 248 18.35 -8.15 3.74
N ARG A 249 18.87 -7.48 4.79
CA ARG A 249 20.28 -7.59 5.24
C ARG A 249 21.28 -7.53 4.09
N THR A 250 21.05 -6.65 3.13
CA THR A 250 21.90 -6.49 1.96
C THR A 250 22.84 -5.32 2.12
N ASN A 251 24.09 -5.53 1.72
CA ASN A 251 25.19 -4.61 1.74
C ASN A 251 24.89 -3.20 1.17
N ASP A 252 25.79 -2.24 1.41
CA ASP A 252 25.84 -0.87 0.84
C ASP A 252 25.77 -0.80 -0.71
N GLU A 253 25.45 -1.93 -1.35
CA GLU A 253 25.40 -2.08 -2.81
C GLU A 253 24.06 -1.67 -3.43
N LYS A 254 23.01 -1.47 -2.63
CA LYS A 254 21.66 -1.19 -3.14
C LYS A 254 21.17 0.17 -2.65
N VAL A 255 20.75 0.98 -3.60
CA VAL A 255 20.04 2.23 -3.33
C VAL A 255 18.62 2.11 -3.88
N VAL A 256 17.63 2.50 -3.10
CA VAL A 256 16.23 2.40 -3.47
C VAL A 256 15.55 3.74 -3.44
N ILE A 257 15.02 4.15 -4.56
CA ILE A 257 14.03 5.22 -4.60
C ILE A 257 12.70 4.58 -4.20
N SER A 258 12.26 4.88 -2.99
CA SER A 258 11.04 4.32 -2.40
C SER A 258 9.79 5.06 -2.87
N GLU A 259 9.92 6.34 -3.22
CA GLU A 259 8.85 7.17 -3.74
C GLU A 259 9.43 8.25 -4.66
N SER A 260 8.73 8.56 -5.75
CA SER A 260 9.15 9.61 -6.68
C SER A 260 7.97 10.11 -7.49
N ALA A 261 8.06 11.35 -7.97
CA ALA A 261 7.19 11.90 -9.00
C ALA A 261 7.96 12.90 -9.86
N ALA A 262 7.54 13.04 -11.10
CA ALA A 262 8.07 14.03 -12.03
C ALA A 262 6.95 14.56 -12.92
N GLN A 263 7.06 15.81 -13.33
CA GLN A 263 6.07 16.48 -14.15
C GLN A 263 5.93 15.83 -15.54
N ASN A 264 7.03 15.34 -16.10
CA ASN A 264 7.09 14.64 -17.38
C ASN A 264 8.32 13.73 -17.47
N ILE A 265 8.42 12.96 -18.55
CA ILE A 265 9.50 11.98 -18.77
C ILE A 265 10.88 12.65 -18.86
N GLN A 266 11.01 13.78 -19.54
CA GLN A 266 12.28 14.49 -19.68
C GLN A 266 12.82 14.97 -18.32
N CYS A 267 11.91 15.52 -17.48
CA CYS A 267 12.25 15.88 -16.12
C CYS A 267 12.70 14.63 -15.32
N ALA A 268 12.01 13.51 -15.47
CA ALA A 268 12.36 12.27 -14.79
C ALA A 268 13.73 11.73 -15.24
N GLU A 269 14.03 11.76 -16.53
CA GLU A 269 15.33 11.35 -17.10
C GLU A 269 16.46 12.20 -16.52
N SER A 270 16.35 13.54 -16.59
CA SER A 270 17.35 14.46 -16.06
C SER A 270 17.54 14.30 -14.55
N MET A 271 16.44 14.09 -13.81
CA MET A 271 16.45 13.83 -12.36
C MET A 271 17.21 12.54 -12.03
N ILE A 272 16.95 11.45 -12.77
CA ILE A 272 17.61 10.15 -12.56
C ILE A 272 19.08 10.20 -12.95
N GLU A 273 19.44 10.81 -14.07
CA GLU A 273 20.83 10.98 -14.49
C GLU A 273 21.64 11.77 -13.46
N ASN A 274 21.07 12.86 -12.92
CA ASN A 274 21.71 13.61 -11.86
C ASN A 274 21.81 12.79 -10.56
N PHE A 275 20.81 11.98 -10.25
CA PHE A 275 20.87 11.10 -9.07
C PHE A 275 21.96 10.04 -9.21
N PHE A 276 22.19 9.51 -10.41
CA PHE A 276 23.29 8.57 -10.66
C PHE A 276 24.67 9.14 -10.34
N ARG A 277 24.88 10.43 -10.54
CA ARG A 277 26.16 11.10 -10.17
C ARG A 277 26.44 11.08 -8.67
N LEU A 278 25.40 10.85 -7.84
CA LEU A 278 25.53 10.72 -6.39
C LEU A 278 25.84 9.27 -5.95
N LEU A 279 25.66 8.29 -6.85
CA LEU A 279 25.86 6.89 -6.53
C LEU A 279 27.34 6.48 -6.65
N LYS A 280 27.76 5.55 -5.80
CA LYS A 280 29.06 4.88 -5.95
C LYS A 280 29.02 3.89 -7.12
N PRO A 281 30.13 3.66 -7.82
CA PRO A 281 30.18 2.82 -9.03
C PRO A 281 29.68 1.38 -8.84
N HIS A 282 29.72 0.84 -7.64
CA HIS A 282 29.26 -0.51 -7.32
C HIS A 282 27.78 -0.57 -6.87
N GLN A 283 27.13 0.57 -6.70
CA GLN A 283 25.76 0.63 -6.23
C GLN A 283 24.76 0.37 -7.37
N THR A 284 23.75 -0.43 -7.09
CA THR A 284 22.63 -0.69 -7.99
C THR A 284 21.44 0.14 -7.57
N LEU A 285 20.86 0.88 -8.51
CA LEU A 285 19.65 1.65 -8.27
C LEU A 285 18.41 0.78 -8.50
N TYR A 286 17.51 0.83 -7.54
CA TYR A 286 16.16 0.28 -7.64
C TYR A 286 15.15 1.41 -7.50
N ILE A 287 14.15 1.43 -8.38
CA ILE A 287 13.03 2.36 -8.26
C ILE A 287 11.75 1.53 -8.04
N ARG A 288 11.01 1.87 -7.02
CA ARG A 288 9.66 1.32 -6.78
C ARG A 288 8.64 2.13 -7.55
N GLY A 289 7.59 1.47 -7.99
CA GLY A 289 6.51 2.09 -8.74
C GLY A 289 6.03 1.21 -9.87
N THR A 290 4.83 1.48 -10.34
CA THR A 290 4.23 0.72 -11.44
C THR A 290 5.01 0.88 -12.75
N PRO A 291 4.95 -0.09 -13.68
CA PRO A 291 5.69 -0.01 -14.94
C PRO A 291 5.39 1.24 -15.77
N ASN A 292 4.17 1.75 -15.70
CA ASN A 292 3.70 2.92 -16.45
C ASN A 292 3.95 4.27 -15.73
N HIS A 293 4.58 4.25 -14.55
CA HIS A 293 4.92 5.49 -13.84
C HIS A 293 6.01 6.26 -14.57
N THR A 294 5.90 7.60 -14.63
CA THR A 294 6.81 8.48 -15.38
C THR A 294 8.28 8.21 -15.10
N VAL A 295 8.65 8.07 -13.82
CA VAL A 295 10.05 7.84 -13.42
C VAL A 295 10.53 6.44 -13.82
N ASN A 296 9.66 5.41 -13.74
CA ASN A 296 10.01 4.07 -14.23
C ASN A 296 10.15 4.04 -15.76
N THR A 297 9.28 4.76 -16.48
CA THR A 297 9.39 4.90 -17.95
C THR A 297 10.71 5.58 -18.33
N ALA A 298 11.07 6.67 -17.66
CA ALA A 298 12.38 7.31 -17.84
C ALA A 298 13.54 6.34 -17.58
N LEU A 299 13.43 5.53 -16.53
CA LEU A 299 14.47 4.55 -16.21
C LEU A 299 14.61 3.48 -17.30
N TYR A 300 13.52 3.05 -17.96
CA TYR A 300 13.60 2.15 -19.11
C TYR A 300 14.33 2.78 -20.30
N HIS A 301 14.07 4.05 -20.58
CA HIS A 301 14.80 4.79 -21.62
C HIS A 301 16.30 4.84 -21.32
N LEU A 302 16.67 4.94 -20.06
CA LEU A 302 18.05 4.94 -19.58
C LEU A 302 18.70 3.54 -19.50
N GLY A 303 18.02 2.49 -19.99
CA GLY A 303 18.53 1.12 -19.99
C GLY A 303 18.15 0.28 -18.76
N GLY A 304 17.23 0.76 -17.95
CA GLY A 304 16.71 0.01 -16.80
C GLY A 304 15.89 -1.20 -17.21
N THR A 305 15.86 -2.20 -16.36
CA THR A 305 15.10 -3.43 -16.55
C THR A 305 14.06 -3.62 -15.47
N HIS A 306 12.85 -4.00 -15.88
CA HIS A 306 11.82 -4.40 -14.93
C HIS A 306 12.22 -5.71 -14.24
N ILE A 307 11.92 -5.80 -12.96
CA ILE A 307 12.05 -7.03 -12.18
C ILE A 307 10.63 -7.52 -11.91
N ASP A 308 10.39 -8.79 -12.19
CA ASP A 308 9.12 -9.44 -11.92
C ASP A 308 8.66 -9.16 -10.49
N PRO A 309 7.38 -8.86 -10.30
CA PRO A 309 6.86 -8.56 -8.99
C PRO A 309 7.11 -9.71 -8.03
N SER A 310 7.54 -9.38 -6.83
CA SER A 310 7.72 -10.37 -5.77
C SER A 310 6.41 -11.12 -5.51
N PRO A 311 6.46 -12.45 -5.27
CA PRO A 311 5.30 -13.22 -4.86
C PRO A 311 4.73 -12.79 -3.49
N LEU A 312 5.50 -12.05 -2.70
CA LEU A 312 5.03 -11.42 -1.48
C LEU A 312 4.21 -10.18 -1.84
N ALA A 313 2.94 -10.40 -2.05
CA ALA A 313 1.98 -9.33 -2.35
C ALA A 313 1.37 -8.76 -1.07
N GLY A 314 1.03 -7.48 -1.10
CA GLY A 314 0.08 -6.93 -0.17
C GLY A 314 -1.32 -7.51 -0.46
N MET A 315 -2.11 -7.65 0.57
CA MET A 315 -3.39 -8.34 0.52
C MET A 315 -4.50 -7.44 1.03
N PHE A 316 -5.63 -7.47 0.34
CA PHE A 316 -6.86 -6.82 0.80
C PHE A 316 -7.88 -7.84 1.28
N LYS A 317 -8.72 -7.39 2.21
CA LYS A 317 -9.95 -8.08 2.58
C LYS A 317 -11.08 -7.07 2.64
N VAL A 318 -12.16 -7.36 1.93
CA VAL A 318 -13.41 -6.62 2.06
C VAL A 318 -14.12 -7.13 3.32
N ILE A 319 -14.44 -6.22 4.23
CA ILE A 319 -15.13 -6.53 5.48
C ILE A 319 -16.59 -6.07 5.47
N ASP A 320 -16.93 -5.12 4.59
CA ASP A 320 -18.30 -4.68 4.34
C ASP A 320 -18.54 -4.47 2.83
N TRP A 321 -19.13 -5.48 2.19
CA TRP A 321 -19.42 -5.46 0.75
C TRP A 321 -20.45 -4.41 0.35
N PRO A 322 -21.61 -4.27 1.03
CA PRO A 322 -22.57 -3.22 0.75
C PRO A 322 -21.96 -1.83 0.76
N LEU A 323 -21.21 -1.55 1.81
CA LEU A 323 -20.58 -0.25 1.99
C LEU A 323 -19.49 0.01 0.94
N LEU A 324 -18.67 -1.00 0.58
CA LEU A 324 -17.67 -0.86 -0.48
C LEU A 324 -18.34 -0.45 -1.81
N PHE A 325 -19.42 -1.12 -2.20
CA PHE A 325 -20.12 -0.77 -3.43
C PHE A 325 -20.80 0.60 -3.37
N THR A 326 -21.23 1.05 -2.20
CA THR A 326 -21.72 2.42 -2.00
C THR A 326 -20.62 3.44 -2.34
N PHE A 327 -19.39 3.24 -1.88
CA PHE A 327 -18.26 4.09 -2.23
C PHE A 327 -17.90 4.00 -3.72
N LEU A 328 -17.93 2.81 -4.31
CA LEU A 328 -17.57 2.60 -5.72
C LEU A 328 -18.65 3.06 -6.71
N SER A 329 -19.90 3.24 -6.27
CA SER A 329 -21.04 3.54 -7.13
C SER A 329 -20.82 4.73 -8.08
N PRO A 330 -20.30 5.90 -7.64
CA PRO A 330 -20.04 7.02 -8.54
C PRO A 330 -19.05 6.65 -9.66
N LEU A 331 -17.97 5.94 -9.33
CA LEU A 331 -16.97 5.47 -10.29
C LEU A 331 -17.58 4.50 -11.32
N LEU A 332 -18.36 3.53 -10.86
CA LEU A 332 -18.99 2.55 -11.72
C LEU A 332 -20.04 3.20 -12.64
N CYS A 333 -20.86 4.12 -12.13
CA CYS A 333 -21.80 4.90 -12.92
C CYS A 333 -21.10 5.73 -14.00
N ARG A 334 -19.99 6.37 -13.69
CA ARG A 334 -19.21 7.13 -14.69
C ARG A 334 -18.69 6.23 -15.80
N ARG A 335 -18.16 5.05 -15.46
CA ARG A 335 -17.63 4.10 -16.44
C ARG A 335 -18.71 3.57 -17.37
N VAL A 336 -19.92 3.29 -16.84
CA VAL A 336 -21.06 2.85 -17.65
C VAL A 336 -21.61 3.97 -18.53
N SER A 337 -21.61 5.22 -18.05
CA SER A 337 -22.15 6.35 -18.83
C SER A 337 -21.37 6.61 -20.14
N GLY A 338 -20.10 6.17 -20.22
CA GLY A 338 -19.30 6.18 -21.44
C GLY A 338 -19.69 5.16 -22.49
N LEU A 339 -20.55 4.17 -22.15
CA LEU A 339 -20.94 3.03 -23.00
C LEU A 339 -22.19 3.28 -23.83
N GLN A 340 -22.36 4.43 -24.44
CA GLN A 340 -23.61 4.90 -25.08
C GLN A 340 -24.24 3.96 -26.12
N GLN A 341 -23.55 2.92 -26.58
CA GLN A 341 -24.03 2.04 -27.66
C GLN A 341 -24.23 0.56 -27.31
N THR A 342 -23.84 0.10 -26.13
CA THR A 342 -23.71 -1.34 -25.86
C THR A 342 -24.91 -1.97 -25.14
N PHE A 343 -25.73 -1.20 -24.45
CA PHE A 343 -26.85 -1.73 -23.70
C PHE A 343 -28.21 -1.41 -24.36
N ARG A 344 -28.80 -2.41 -24.97
CA ARG A 344 -30.23 -2.31 -25.40
C ARG A 344 -31.17 -2.47 -24.21
N ASP A 345 -30.79 -3.28 -23.22
CA ASP A 345 -31.57 -3.63 -22.04
C ASP A 345 -30.76 -3.65 -20.76
N GLU A 346 -31.37 -4.03 -19.65
CA GLU A 346 -30.77 -4.18 -18.33
C GLU A 346 -29.82 -5.40 -18.30
N ALA A 347 -28.57 -5.23 -17.87
CA ALA A 347 -27.64 -6.32 -17.62
C ALA A 347 -27.50 -6.57 -16.11
N ARG A 348 -27.48 -7.84 -15.70
CA ARG A 348 -27.39 -8.27 -14.31
C ARG A 348 -26.20 -9.18 -14.11
N TYR A 349 -25.45 -8.92 -13.04
CA TYR A 349 -24.34 -9.72 -12.59
C TYR A 349 -24.55 -10.12 -11.14
N CYS A 350 -24.41 -11.40 -10.86
CA CYS A 350 -24.61 -11.94 -9.53
C CYS A 350 -23.35 -12.66 -9.06
N TRP A 351 -22.91 -12.31 -7.87
CA TRP A 351 -21.82 -12.99 -7.17
C TRP A 351 -22.28 -13.47 -5.81
N THR A 352 -21.79 -14.63 -5.41
CA THR A 352 -21.97 -15.09 -4.04
C THR A 352 -20.63 -14.99 -3.31
N VAL A 353 -20.61 -14.24 -2.22
CA VAL A 353 -19.42 -14.01 -1.39
C VAL A 353 -19.79 -14.34 0.04
N ASN A 354 -19.14 -15.34 0.59
CA ASN A 354 -19.51 -15.91 1.89
C ASN A 354 -21.01 -16.31 1.91
N ASN A 355 -21.80 -15.61 2.70
CA ASN A 355 -23.26 -15.80 2.83
C ASN A 355 -24.07 -14.65 2.21
N LEU A 356 -23.44 -13.83 1.39
CA LEU A 356 -24.07 -12.69 0.71
C LEU A 356 -24.23 -12.98 -0.77
N SER A 357 -25.36 -12.53 -1.33
CA SER A 357 -25.58 -12.42 -2.77
C SER A 357 -25.43 -10.95 -3.14
N ILE A 358 -24.48 -10.67 -4.02
CA ILE A 358 -24.19 -9.33 -4.54
C ILE A 358 -24.71 -9.29 -5.97
N GLU A 359 -25.66 -8.42 -6.24
CA GLU A 359 -26.22 -8.20 -7.57
C GLU A 359 -25.87 -6.79 -8.04
N LEU A 360 -25.26 -6.70 -9.20
CA LEU A 360 -24.98 -5.46 -9.91
C LEU A 360 -25.90 -5.35 -11.11
N ILE A 361 -26.74 -4.34 -11.12
CA ILE A 361 -27.70 -4.08 -12.19
C ILE A 361 -27.26 -2.84 -12.96
N LEU A 362 -27.03 -3.02 -14.25
CA LEU A 362 -26.64 -1.96 -15.18
C LEU A 362 -27.86 -1.51 -15.97
N LYS A 363 -28.23 -0.26 -15.82
CA LYS A 363 -29.31 0.38 -16.57
C LYS A 363 -28.75 1.60 -17.29
N LYS A 364 -28.85 1.67 -18.59
CA LYS A 364 -28.37 2.77 -19.50
C LYS A 364 -27.24 3.69 -18.99
N ARG A 365 -27.34 4.28 -17.81
CA ARG A 365 -26.37 5.23 -17.20
C ARG A 365 -26.20 5.07 -15.70
N VAL A 366 -26.84 4.07 -15.12
CA VAL A 366 -26.88 3.87 -13.67
C VAL A 366 -26.42 2.47 -13.36
N VAL A 367 -25.61 2.35 -12.33
CA VAL A 367 -25.23 1.07 -11.72
C VAL A 367 -25.91 1.00 -10.37
N GLU A 368 -26.81 0.07 -10.22
CA GLU A 368 -27.46 -0.23 -8.94
C GLU A 368 -26.81 -1.47 -8.36
N THR A 369 -26.53 -1.46 -7.06
CA THR A 369 -25.96 -2.60 -6.38
C THR A 369 -26.88 -3.04 -5.26
N PHE A 370 -27.22 -4.31 -5.25
CA PHE A 370 -28.02 -4.93 -4.20
C PHE A 370 -27.19 -5.99 -3.50
N VAL A 371 -27.19 -5.97 -2.19
CA VAL A 371 -26.53 -6.98 -1.37
C VAL A 371 -27.56 -7.57 -0.43
N THR A 372 -27.80 -8.87 -0.56
CA THR A 372 -28.78 -9.61 0.23
C THR A 372 -28.10 -10.83 0.88
N LYS A 373 -28.76 -11.44 1.85
CA LYS A 373 -28.33 -12.76 2.33
C LYS A 373 -28.55 -13.80 1.24
N ALA A 374 -27.56 -14.62 0.99
CA ALA A 374 -27.70 -15.74 0.08
C ALA A 374 -28.75 -16.72 0.63
N THR A 375 -29.68 -17.12 -0.23
CA THR A 375 -30.77 -18.06 0.12
C THR A 375 -30.30 -19.51 0.13
N THR A 376 -29.17 -19.79 -0.51
CA THR A 376 -28.55 -21.12 -0.62
C THR A 376 -27.08 -21.02 -0.28
N ILE A 377 -26.50 -22.09 0.28
CA ILE A 377 -25.05 -22.20 0.46
C ILE A 377 -24.41 -22.24 -0.94
N PRO A 378 -23.53 -21.27 -1.25
CA PRO A 378 -22.92 -21.22 -2.57
C PRO A 378 -22.00 -22.42 -2.80
N THR A 379 -22.03 -22.98 -3.99
CA THR A 379 -21.06 -24.00 -4.43
C THR A 379 -19.70 -23.37 -4.74
N VAL A 380 -19.67 -22.07 -5.04
CA VAL A 380 -18.45 -21.30 -5.34
C VAL A 380 -18.48 -19.99 -4.56
N ASP A 381 -17.41 -19.72 -3.82
CA ASP A 381 -17.19 -18.42 -3.18
C ASP A 381 -16.44 -17.49 -4.13
N HIS A 382 -17.11 -16.45 -4.61
CA HIS A 382 -16.57 -15.48 -5.54
C HIS A 382 -15.71 -14.39 -4.87
N ASN A 383 -15.42 -14.49 -3.58
CA ASN A 383 -14.67 -13.47 -2.85
C ASN A 383 -13.34 -13.13 -3.53
N ILE A 384 -12.57 -14.14 -3.93
CA ILE A 384 -11.26 -13.94 -4.58
C ILE A 384 -11.46 -13.26 -5.95
N ILE A 385 -12.36 -13.76 -6.77
CA ILE A 385 -12.61 -13.25 -8.13
C ILE A 385 -13.07 -11.79 -8.06
N LEU A 386 -14.08 -11.50 -7.25
CA LEU A 386 -14.64 -10.15 -7.14
C LEU A 386 -13.62 -9.17 -6.54
N THR A 387 -12.84 -9.60 -5.54
CA THR A 387 -11.76 -8.77 -5.00
C THR A 387 -10.73 -8.48 -6.09
N ARG A 388 -10.27 -9.48 -6.85
CA ARG A 388 -9.32 -9.28 -7.95
C ARG A 388 -9.88 -8.36 -9.04
N LEU A 389 -11.13 -8.49 -9.40
CA LEU A 389 -11.80 -7.60 -10.35
C LEU A 389 -11.75 -6.15 -9.88
N ILE A 390 -12.19 -5.86 -8.65
CA ILE A 390 -12.20 -4.51 -8.10
C ILE A 390 -10.81 -3.90 -8.09
N PHE A 391 -9.78 -4.68 -7.76
CA PHE A 391 -8.39 -4.21 -7.72
C PHE A 391 -7.68 -4.26 -9.09
N GLY A 392 -8.34 -4.72 -10.15
CA GLY A 392 -7.78 -4.79 -11.50
C GLY A 392 -6.62 -5.82 -11.65
N GLN A 393 -6.54 -6.80 -10.75
CA GLN A 393 -5.50 -7.84 -10.69
C GLN A 393 -6.08 -9.24 -10.95
N TYR A 394 -6.95 -9.34 -11.93
CA TYR A 394 -7.55 -10.61 -12.33
C TYR A 394 -6.80 -11.26 -13.48
N HIS A 395 -6.82 -12.58 -13.52
CA HIS A 395 -6.33 -13.41 -14.61
C HIS A 395 -7.46 -13.74 -15.58
N HIS A 396 -7.12 -14.18 -16.79
CA HIS A 396 -8.13 -14.61 -17.76
C HIS A 396 -9.03 -15.73 -17.20
N SER A 397 -8.43 -16.66 -16.46
CA SER A 397 -9.16 -17.74 -15.79
C SER A 397 -10.19 -17.26 -14.76
N ASP A 398 -10.01 -16.08 -14.15
CA ASP A 398 -11.01 -15.51 -13.23
C ASP A 398 -12.26 -15.05 -13.98
N LEU A 399 -12.18 -14.85 -15.29
CA LEU A 399 -13.26 -14.42 -16.18
C LEU A 399 -13.96 -15.57 -16.89
N GLU A 400 -13.41 -16.77 -16.92
CA GLU A 400 -13.98 -17.94 -17.61
C GLU A 400 -15.33 -18.40 -17.06
N VAL A 401 -15.68 -17.96 -15.85
CA VAL A 401 -16.99 -18.23 -15.22
C VAL A 401 -18.11 -17.36 -15.79
N PHE A 402 -17.79 -16.36 -16.62
CA PHE A 402 -18.73 -15.41 -17.20
C PHE A 402 -18.89 -15.63 -18.72
N GLU A 403 -20.04 -15.28 -19.26
CA GLU A 403 -20.25 -15.25 -20.71
C GLU A 403 -19.44 -14.12 -21.35
N LYS A 404 -19.09 -14.27 -22.65
CA LYS A 404 -18.23 -13.32 -23.36
C LYS A 404 -18.70 -11.86 -23.26
N GLU A 405 -19.99 -11.63 -23.45
CA GLU A 405 -20.60 -10.29 -23.36
C GLU A 405 -20.50 -9.71 -21.95
N GLN A 406 -20.60 -10.57 -20.94
CA GLN A 406 -20.41 -10.17 -19.54
C GLN A 406 -18.97 -9.79 -19.25
N VAL A 407 -17.99 -10.53 -19.81
CA VAL A 407 -16.56 -10.23 -19.65
C VAL A 407 -16.21 -8.85 -20.18
N GLU A 408 -16.70 -8.49 -21.38
CA GLU A 408 -16.45 -7.17 -21.97
C GLU A 408 -16.93 -6.04 -21.05
N ILE A 409 -18.08 -6.19 -20.45
CA ILE A 409 -18.64 -5.22 -19.50
C ILE A 409 -17.84 -5.18 -18.20
N LEU A 410 -17.50 -6.34 -17.65
CA LEU A 410 -16.69 -6.40 -16.43
C LEU A 410 -15.32 -5.74 -16.60
N GLN A 411 -14.69 -5.88 -17.77
CA GLN A 411 -13.43 -5.22 -18.09
C GLN A 411 -13.56 -3.69 -18.21
N ILE A 412 -14.73 -3.18 -18.55
CA ILE A 412 -15.00 -1.74 -18.55
C ILE A 412 -15.28 -1.23 -17.13
N LEU A 413 -16.08 -1.97 -16.36
CA LEU A 413 -16.36 -1.63 -14.96
C LEU A 413 -15.11 -1.75 -14.08
N PHE A 414 -14.31 -2.77 -14.32
CA PHE A 414 -13.11 -3.12 -13.56
C PHE A 414 -11.93 -3.36 -14.52
N PRO A 415 -11.41 -2.29 -15.15
CA PRO A 415 -10.29 -2.45 -16.09
C PRO A 415 -9.05 -2.96 -15.37
N PRO A 416 -8.18 -3.72 -16.07
CA PRO A 416 -6.88 -4.10 -15.54
C PRO A 416 -6.10 -2.86 -15.09
N LYS A 417 -5.57 -2.90 -13.91
CA LYS A 417 -4.85 -1.79 -13.27
C LYS A 417 -3.57 -2.29 -12.61
N TYR A 418 -2.70 -1.35 -12.31
CA TYR A 418 -1.52 -1.58 -11.48
C TYR A 418 -1.80 -1.06 -10.05
N PRO A 419 -2.45 -1.85 -9.17
CA PRO A 419 -2.65 -1.43 -7.79
C PRO A 419 -1.30 -1.35 -7.10
N PHE A 420 -1.05 -0.23 -6.45
CA PHE A 420 0.24 0.04 -5.85
C PHE A 420 0.08 0.97 -4.66
N ILE A 421 0.66 0.61 -3.54
CA ILE A 421 0.83 1.46 -2.36
C ILE A 421 2.32 1.48 -2.07
N TRP A 422 2.88 2.69 -1.89
CA TRP A 422 4.27 2.82 -1.48
C TRP A 422 4.51 2.10 -0.16
N ASP A 423 5.43 1.14 -0.11
CA ASP A 423 5.68 0.30 1.07
C ASP A 423 5.98 1.13 2.33
N ALA A 424 6.72 2.23 2.16
CA ALA A 424 7.06 3.13 3.25
C ALA A 424 5.85 3.85 3.87
N ASN A 425 4.68 3.75 3.25
CA ASN A 425 3.51 4.56 3.59
C ASN A 425 2.33 3.77 4.12
N TYR A 426 2.38 2.44 4.14
CA TYR A 426 1.22 1.67 4.56
C TYR A 426 0.92 1.76 6.07
N LEU A 427 1.88 2.22 6.87
CA LEU A 427 1.73 2.41 8.32
C LEU A 427 1.60 3.89 8.74
N TYR A 428 1.50 4.83 7.79
CA TYR A 428 1.60 6.25 8.13
C TYR A 428 0.42 7.06 7.69
#